data_d42d1c5cf824f866e8954d10cf85091e
#
_entry.id   d42d1c5cf824f866e8954d10cf85091e
#
_cell.length_a   1.000
_cell.length_b   1.000
_cell.length_c   1.000
_cell.angle_alpha   90.00
_cell.angle_beta   90.00
_cell.angle_gamma   90.00
#
_symmetry.space_group_name_H-M   'P 1'
#
loop_
_entity.id
_entity.type
_entity.pdbx_description
1 polymer ?
#
loop_
_entity_poly.entity_id
_entity_poly.type
_entity_poly.pdbx_seq_one_letter_code
_entity_poly.pdbx_strand_id
1 'polypeptide(L)'
;MIGNFDESLRLLLKSEGGFVNHPIDPGGMTCLGVTKAAWEAYTGEICHEADMRALTPKAVTPFYKDNYWDKVIGDALPEGVDYAIFDFAVNAGPMRAVKVLQSCLGVVTDGAIGPKTLAAILKKDQETLIEKYCEARLNFLSALPTWRTFGKGWERRVDEVSRRAKMMLKEASRNKR
;
A
#
# COMPACT_ATOMS: atom_id res chain seq x y z
N MET A 1 -0.52 0.80 19.46
CA MET A 1 -1.85 0.83 18.86
C MET A 1 -1.91 -0.34 17.90
N ILE A 2 -2.61 -1.37 18.29
CA ILE A 2 -2.83 -2.55 17.46
C ILE A 2 -4.02 -2.18 16.58
N GLY A 3 -3.86 -2.18 15.26
CA GLY A 3 -5.03 -2.42 14.53
C GLY A 3 -5.44 -1.55 13.36
N ASN A 4 -4.59 -0.69 12.79
CA ASN A 4 -5.00 -0.04 11.55
C ASN A 4 -4.72 -0.93 10.32
N PHE A 5 -3.94 -2.01 10.49
CA PHE A 5 -3.65 -2.94 9.43
C PHE A 5 -4.90 -3.60 8.85
N ASP A 6 -5.79 -4.12 9.69
CA ASP A 6 -6.98 -4.82 9.23
C ASP A 6 -7.90 -3.91 8.40
N GLU A 7 -8.12 -2.68 8.86
CA GLU A 7 -8.91 -1.70 8.13
C GLU A 7 -8.19 -1.25 6.84
N SER A 8 -6.88 -1.03 6.89
CA SER A 8 -6.06 -0.69 5.73
C SER A 8 -6.10 -1.80 4.67
N LEU A 9 -5.99 -3.06 5.10
CA LEU A 9 -6.10 -4.22 4.21
C LEU A 9 -7.51 -4.36 3.63
N ARG A 10 -8.55 -4.16 4.44
CA ARG A 10 -9.94 -4.19 3.98
C ARG A 10 -10.20 -3.15 2.89
N LEU A 11 -9.67 -1.95 3.04
CA LEU A 11 -9.78 -0.87 2.05
C LEU A 11 -8.98 -1.20 0.78
N LEU A 12 -7.77 -1.72 0.92
CA LEU A 12 -6.94 -2.15 -0.19
C LEU A 12 -7.64 -3.24 -1.01
N LEU A 13 -8.15 -4.28 -0.37
CA LEU A 13 -8.79 -5.41 -1.04
C LEU A 13 -10.09 -5.03 -1.76
N LYS A 14 -10.74 -3.93 -1.39
CA LYS A 14 -11.88 -3.39 -2.15
C LYS A 14 -11.49 -2.88 -3.54
N SER A 15 -10.27 -2.39 -3.69
CA SER A 15 -9.74 -1.91 -4.98
C SER A 15 -9.07 -3.02 -5.78
N GLU A 16 -8.73 -4.13 -5.13
CA GLU A 16 -8.19 -5.31 -5.82
C GLU A 16 -9.33 -6.20 -6.33
N GLY A 17 -9.16 -6.76 -7.52
CA GLY A 17 -10.16 -7.63 -8.13
C GLY A 17 -10.23 -9.03 -7.48
N GLY A 18 -11.26 -9.78 -7.80
CA GLY A 18 -11.33 -11.21 -7.55
C GLY A 18 -10.33 -11.99 -8.39
N PHE A 19 -10.64 -13.26 -8.65
CA PHE A 19 -9.79 -14.09 -9.50
C PHE A 19 -9.79 -13.58 -10.96
N VAL A 20 -8.59 -13.42 -11.51
CA VAL A 20 -8.36 -13.09 -12.91
C VAL A 20 -7.29 -14.02 -13.48
N ASN A 21 -7.57 -14.60 -14.64
CA ASN A 21 -6.59 -15.35 -15.41
C ASN A 21 -6.67 -14.88 -16.86
N HIS A 22 -5.86 -13.89 -17.22
CA HIS A 22 -5.85 -13.36 -18.57
C HIS A 22 -4.74 -14.03 -19.38
N PRO A 23 -5.06 -14.69 -20.52
CA PRO A 23 -4.09 -15.45 -21.30
C PRO A 23 -2.89 -14.65 -21.82
N ILE A 24 -3.04 -13.32 -21.93
CA ILE A 24 -2.03 -12.40 -22.47
C ILE A 24 -1.27 -11.68 -21.35
N ASP A 25 -1.70 -11.82 -20.09
CA ASP A 25 -1.05 -11.15 -18.96
C ASP A 25 0.19 -11.92 -18.54
N PRO A 26 1.40 -11.30 -18.62
CA PRO A 26 2.64 -11.93 -18.15
C PRO A 26 2.60 -12.28 -16.65
N GLY A 27 1.73 -11.64 -15.88
CA GLY A 27 1.53 -11.92 -14.44
C GLY A 27 0.74 -13.20 -14.17
N GLY A 28 0.06 -13.75 -15.19
CA GLY A 28 -0.73 -14.97 -15.07
C GLY A 28 -1.94 -14.82 -14.13
N MET A 29 -2.24 -15.88 -13.40
CA MET A 29 -3.36 -15.90 -12.45
C MET A 29 -3.13 -14.95 -11.28
N THR A 30 -4.14 -14.15 -10.95
CA THR A 30 -4.19 -13.29 -9.76
C THR A 30 -5.50 -13.49 -9.01
N CYS A 31 -5.47 -13.36 -7.70
CA CYS A 31 -6.66 -13.32 -6.86
C CYS A 31 -6.41 -12.37 -5.69
N LEU A 32 -7.37 -11.50 -5.41
CA LEU A 32 -7.25 -10.50 -4.34
C LEU A 32 -5.94 -9.68 -4.42
N GLY A 33 -5.48 -9.37 -5.63
CA GLY A 33 -4.25 -8.64 -5.88
C GLY A 33 -2.96 -9.46 -5.75
N VAL A 34 -3.04 -10.74 -5.39
CA VAL A 34 -1.88 -11.64 -5.24
C VAL A 34 -1.70 -12.44 -6.52
N THR A 35 -0.51 -12.36 -7.13
CA THR A 35 -0.17 -13.20 -8.28
C THR A 35 0.16 -14.63 -7.84
N LYS A 36 -0.09 -15.60 -8.72
CA LYS A 36 0.30 -17.00 -8.47
C LYS A 36 1.79 -17.12 -8.08
N ALA A 37 2.68 -16.48 -8.83
CA ALA A 37 4.11 -16.52 -8.55
C ALA A 37 4.47 -15.95 -7.17
N ALA A 38 3.84 -14.84 -6.76
CA ALA A 38 4.06 -14.26 -5.44
C ALA A 38 3.52 -15.16 -4.32
N TRP A 39 2.38 -15.81 -4.54
CA TRP A 39 1.80 -16.74 -3.58
C TRP A 39 2.66 -18.00 -3.41
N GLU A 40 3.11 -18.60 -4.52
CA GLU A 40 4.03 -19.74 -4.49
C GLU A 40 5.35 -19.42 -3.79
N ALA A 41 5.93 -18.23 -4.08
CA ALA A 41 7.13 -17.78 -3.40
C ALA A 41 6.94 -17.59 -1.89
N TYR A 42 5.77 -17.14 -1.48
CA TYR A 42 5.44 -16.91 -0.08
C TYR A 42 5.18 -18.21 0.68
N THR A 43 4.41 -19.13 0.11
CA THR A 43 4.03 -20.40 0.76
C THR A 43 5.09 -21.49 0.61
N GLY A 44 5.92 -21.43 -0.43
CA GLY A 44 6.83 -22.50 -0.83
C GLY A 44 6.12 -23.69 -1.52
N GLU A 45 4.86 -23.54 -1.88
CA GLU A 45 4.03 -24.59 -2.47
C GLU A 45 3.63 -24.25 -3.90
N ILE A 46 3.52 -25.25 -4.76
CA ILE A 46 3.00 -25.09 -6.11
C ILE A 46 1.49 -24.91 -6.05
N CYS A 47 0.98 -23.87 -6.68
CA CYS A 47 -0.44 -23.55 -6.74
C CYS A 47 -1.05 -23.84 -8.10
N HIS A 48 -2.24 -24.40 -8.10
CA HIS A 48 -3.08 -24.57 -9.28
C HIS A 48 -4.18 -23.50 -9.32
N GLU A 49 -4.93 -23.45 -10.40
CA GLU A 49 -6.03 -22.49 -10.56
C GLU A 49 -7.06 -22.61 -9.44
N ALA A 50 -7.38 -23.83 -9.01
CA ALA A 50 -8.33 -24.07 -7.92
C ALA A 50 -7.85 -23.44 -6.60
N ASP A 51 -6.56 -23.51 -6.31
CA ASP A 51 -5.96 -22.93 -5.09
C ASP A 51 -6.04 -21.42 -5.13
N MET A 52 -5.74 -20.82 -6.28
CA MET A 52 -5.84 -19.36 -6.47
C MET A 52 -7.28 -18.87 -6.36
N ARG A 53 -8.24 -19.59 -6.93
CA ARG A 53 -9.66 -19.25 -6.81
C ARG A 53 -10.20 -19.38 -5.38
N ALA A 54 -9.60 -20.25 -4.57
CA ALA A 54 -9.98 -20.48 -3.19
C ALA A 54 -9.39 -19.46 -2.20
N LEU A 55 -8.54 -18.52 -2.64
CA LEU A 55 -7.97 -17.49 -1.78
C LEU A 55 -9.07 -16.62 -1.17
N THR A 56 -8.98 -16.41 0.13
CA THR A 56 -9.90 -15.55 0.89
C THR A 56 -9.13 -14.35 1.47
N PRO A 57 -9.82 -13.27 1.85
CA PRO A 57 -9.20 -12.15 2.57
C PRO A 57 -8.41 -12.62 3.80
N LYS A 58 -8.92 -13.58 4.55
CA LYS A 58 -8.25 -14.17 5.71
C LYS A 58 -6.95 -14.89 5.33
N ALA A 59 -6.95 -15.63 4.22
CA ALA A 59 -5.77 -16.36 3.75
C ALA A 59 -4.64 -15.43 3.32
N VAL A 60 -4.96 -14.32 2.65
CA VAL A 60 -3.95 -13.37 2.16
C VAL A 60 -3.50 -12.34 3.20
N THR A 61 -4.15 -12.27 4.36
CA THR A 61 -3.81 -11.32 5.44
C THR A 61 -2.35 -11.43 5.86
N PRO A 62 -1.79 -12.60 6.20
CA PRO A 62 -0.37 -12.72 6.56
C PRO A 62 0.56 -12.33 5.43
N PHE A 63 0.22 -12.69 4.18
CA PHE A 63 1.00 -12.31 3.00
C PHE A 63 1.17 -10.80 2.88
N TYR A 64 0.08 -10.03 3.01
CA TYR A 64 0.12 -8.57 2.94
C TYR A 64 0.84 -7.95 4.14
N LYS A 65 0.68 -8.55 5.32
CA LYS A 65 1.39 -8.07 6.51
C LYS A 65 2.89 -8.22 6.35
N ASP A 66 3.37 -9.42 6.07
CA ASP A 66 4.80 -9.76 6.04
C ASP A 66 5.54 -9.07 4.89
N ASN A 67 4.91 -8.99 3.71
CA ASN A 67 5.57 -8.48 2.51
C ASN A 67 5.46 -6.95 2.32
N TYR A 68 4.49 -6.30 2.95
CA TYR A 68 4.22 -4.88 2.74
C TYR A 68 4.09 -4.07 4.01
N TRP A 69 3.18 -4.43 4.93
CA TRP A 69 2.91 -3.65 6.13
C TRP A 69 4.12 -3.58 7.06
N ASP A 70 4.72 -4.72 7.36
CA ASP A 70 5.89 -4.81 8.23
C ASP A 70 7.14 -4.21 7.57
N LYS A 71 7.24 -4.28 6.23
CA LYS A 71 8.34 -3.66 5.49
C LYS A 71 8.34 -2.13 5.56
N VAL A 72 7.19 -1.52 5.76
CA VAL A 72 7.05 -0.08 5.97
C VAL A 72 6.84 0.29 7.44
N ILE A 73 7.01 -0.67 8.36
CA ILE A 73 6.77 -0.52 9.80
C ILE A 73 5.43 0.13 10.14
N GLY A 74 4.36 -0.30 9.46
CA GLY A 74 3.04 0.32 9.53
C GLY A 74 2.53 0.55 10.95
N ASP A 75 2.74 -0.42 11.87
CA ASP A 75 2.31 -0.31 13.26
C ASP A 75 2.95 0.86 14.05
N ALA A 76 4.08 1.40 13.57
CA ALA A 76 4.76 2.54 14.20
C ALA A 76 4.37 3.89 13.58
N LEU A 77 3.60 3.89 12.51
CA LEU A 77 3.22 5.10 11.79
C LEU A 77 1.91 5.70 12.33
N PRO A 78 1.71 7.02 12.19
CA PRO A 78 0.43 7.63 12.49
C PRO A 78 -0.69 7.08 11.59
N GLU A 79 -1.89 6.94 12.17
CA GLU A 79 -3.06 6.49 11.45
C GLU A 79 -3.36 7.37 10.22
N GLY A 80 -3.65 6.75 9.10
CA GLY A 80 -3.79 7.39 7.81
C GLY A 80 -2.49 7.51 7.03
N VAL A 81 -1.38 7.88 7.66
CA VAL A 81 -0.05 7.84 7.04
C VAL A 81 0.35 6.40 6.73
N ASP A 82 0.13 5.50 7.69
CA ASP A 82 0.34 4.06 7.54
C ASP A 82 -0.43 3.47 6.34
N TYR A 83 -1.72 3.79 6.23
CA TYR A 83 -2.56 3.34 5.10
C TYR A 83 -2.08 3.89 3.75
N ALA A 84 -1.76 5.18 3.67
CA ALA A 84 -1.30 5.80 2.42
C ALA A 84 0.02 5.17 1.92
N ILE A 85 0.95 4.90 2.84
CA ILE A 85 2.22 4.27 2.51
C ILE A 85 2.04 2.80 2.15
N PHE A 86 1.22 2.07 2.91
CA PHE A 86 0.90 0.66 2.65
C PHE A 86 0.28 0.45 1.27
N ASP A 87 -0.72 1.25 0.89
CA ASP A 87 -1.35 1.15 -0.43
C ASP A 87 -0.35 1.38 -1.57
N PHE A 88 0.56 2.35 -1.43
CA PHE A 88 1.59 2.57 -2.42
C PHE A 88 2.67 1.47 -2.40
N ALA A 89 3.00 0.93 -1.23
CA ALA A 89 3.93 -0.19 -1.10
C ALA A 89 3.42 -1.44 -1.84
N VAL A 90 2.14 -1.73 -1.75
CA VAL A 90 1.51 -2.83 -2.51
C VAL A 90 1.55 -2.55 -4.01
N ASN A 91 1.29 -1.31 -4.42
CA ASN A 91 1.22 -0.92 -5.83
C ASN A 91 2.60 -0.84 -6.52
N ALA A 92 3.64 -0.37 -5.83
CA ALA A 92 4.94 -0.06 -6.43
C ALA A 92 6.16 -0.63 -5.70
N GLY A 93 5.93 -1.41 -4.66
CA GLY A 93 6.95 -1.99 -3.80
C GLY A 93 7.29 -1.12 -2.58
N PRO A 94 7.61 -1.75 -1.42
CA PRO A 94 7.89 -1.05 -0.17
C PRO A 94 9.04 -0.06 -0.25
N MET A 95 10.15 -0.44 -0.87
CA MET A 95 11.32 0.43 -1.00
C MET A 95 11.00 1.74 -1.74
N ARG A 96 10.22 1.67 -2.82
CA ARG A 96 9.83 2.85 -3.59
C ARG A 96 8.87 3.73 -2.80
N ALA A 97 7.87 3.14 -2.17
CA ALA A 97 6.93 3.85 -1.33
C ALA A 97 7.65 4.63 -0.22
N VAL A 98 8.64 4.02 0.44
CA VAL A 98 9.45 4.66 1.48
C VAL A 98 10.36 5.76 0.90
N LYS A 99 11.01 5.54 -0.24
CA LYS A 99 11.85 6.59 -0.87
C LYS A 99 11.07 7.84 -1.23
N VAL A 100 9.86 7.70 -1.75
CA VAL A 100 8.97 8.83 -2.03
C VAL A 100 8.60 9.58 -0.74
N LEU A 101 8.29 8.85 0.33
CA LEU A 101 8.03 9.44 1.65
C LEU A 101 9.25 10.23 2.17
N GLN A 102 10.43 9.63 2.12
CA GLN A 102 11.68 10.26 2.57
C GLN A 102 11.99 11.54 1.78
N SER A 103 11.73 11.54 0.48
CA SER A 103 11.83 12.73 -0.36
C SER A 103 10.88 13.84 0.10
N CYS A 104 9.61 13.51 0.44
CA CYS A 104 8.64 14.47 0.97
C CYS A 104 9.07 15.06 2.33
N LEU A 105 9.80 14.27 3.12
CA LEU A 105 10.31 14.68 4.44
C LEU A 105 11.63 15.46 4.37
N GLY A 106 12.34 15.40 3.25
CA GLY A 106 13.67 16.01 3.10
C GLY A 106 14.76 15.27 3.88
N VAL A 107 14.62 13.96 4.05
CA VAL A 107 15.60 13.08 4.69
C VAL A 107 16.31 12.19 3.66
N VAL A 108 17.34 11.45 4.09
CA VAL A 108 18.06 10.51 3.22
C VAL A 108 17.09 9.47 2.65
N THR A 109 17.12 9.27 1.34
CA THR A 109 16.21 8.37 0.60
C THR A 109 16.81 6.98 0.43
N ASP A 110 17.08 6.29 1.53
CA ASP A 110 17.64 4.94 1.55
C ASP A 110 16.61 3.83 1.35
N GLY A 111 15.31 4.15 1.47
CA GLY A 111 14.21 3.20 1.28
C GLY A 111 13.86 2.38 2.52
N ALA A 112 14.38 2.74 3.69
CA ALA A 112 14.06 2.11 4.96
C ALA A 112 13.60 3.15 5.99
N ILE A 113 12.51 2.88 6.71
CA ILE A 113 12.06 3.76 7.79
C ILE A 113 12.83 3.45 9.07
N GLY A 114 13.94 4.13 9.24
CA GLY A 114 14.70 4.11 10.48
C GLY A 114 14.27 5.20 11.47
N PRO A 115 14.95 5.31 12.63
CA PRO A 115 14.61 6.28 13.68
C PRO A 115 14.56 7.74 13.18
N LYS A 116 15.46 8.14 12.27
CA LYS A 116 15.49 9.50 11.71
C LYS A 116 14.27 9.78 10.84
N THR A 117 13.89 8.83 9.97
CA THR A 117 12.70 8.95 9.13
C THR A 117 11.44 9.00 9.99
N LEU A 118 11.33 8.10 10.99
CA LEU A 118 10.19 8.07 11.90
C LEU A 118 10.06 9.38 12.69
N ALA A 119 11.17 9.90 13.23
CA ALA A 119 11.16 11.19 13.91
C ALA A 119 10.73 12.35 13.01
N ALA A 120 11.15 12.33 11.74
CA ALA A 120 10.72 13.33 10.76
C ALA A 120 9.22 13.24 10.44
N ILE A 121 8.66 12.02 10.33
CA ILE A 121 7.22 11.80 10.16
C ILE A 121 6.45 12.41 11.34
N LEU A 122 6.84 12.07 12.56
CA LEU A 122 6.13 12.50 13.78
C LEU A 122 6.17 14.00 14.02
N LYS A 123 7.16 14.72 13.46
CA LYS A 123 7.29 16.17 13.56
C LYS A 123 6.43 16.94 12.54
N LYS A 124 5.93 16.28 11.50
CA LYS A 124 5.12 16.93 10.46
C LYS A 124 3.65 16.96 10.87
N ASP A 125 2.94 17.95 10.35
CA ASP A 125 1.49 17.88 10.29
C ASP A 125 1.05 16.71 9.42
N GLN A 126 0.28 15.79 9.98
CA GLN A 126 -0.01 14.50 9.34
C GLN A 126 -0.94 14.65 8.14
N GLU A 127 -1.89 15.59 8.18
CA GLU A 127 -2.80 15.86 7.05
C GLU A 127 -2.00 16.40 5.86
N THR A 128 -1.15 17.38 6.11
CA THR A 128 -0.23 17.94 5.10
C THR A 128 0.74 16.89 4.55
N LEU A 129 1.23 15.98 5.40
CA LEU A 129 2.12 14.90 4.97
C LEU A 129 1.40 13.93 4.02
N ILE A 130 0.19 13.52 4.35
CA ILE A 130 -0.65 12.66 3.49
C ILE A 130 -0.87 13.32 2.12
N GLU A 131 -1.20 14.59 2.09
CA GLU A 131 -1.43 15.33 0.84
C GLU A 131 -0.17 15.37 -0.04
N LYS A 132 0.96 15.80 0.53
CA LYS A 132 2.24 15.84 -0.18
C LYS A 132 2.69 14.47 -0.68
N TYR A 133 2.47 13.45 0.13
CA TYR A 133 2.84 12.08 -0.23
C TYR A 133 1.99 11.56 -1.40
N CYS A 134 0.68 11.77 -1.36
CA CYS A 134 -0.21 11.38 -2.45
C CYS A 134 0.08 12.16 -3.74
N GLU A 135 0.38 13.46 -3.65
CA GLU A 135 0.83 14.26 -4.79
C GLU A 135 2.14 13.72 -5.38
N ALA A 136 3.14 13.44 -4.55
CA ALA A 136 4.41 12.87 -4.99
C ALA A 136 4.24 11.48 -5.62
N ARG A 137 3.35 10.64 -5.07
CA ARG A 137 2.95 9.35 -5.67
C ARG A 137 2.34 9.56 -7.05
N LEU A 138 1.43 10.52 -7.19
CA LEU A 138 0.78 10.80 -8.47
C LEU A 138 1.79 11.30 -9.51
N ASN A 139 2.72 12.17 -9.12
CA ASN A 139 3.81 12.63 -9.98
C ASN A 139 4.70 11.46 -10.44
N PHE A 140 5.03 10.53 -9.54
CA PHE A 140 5.75 9.32 -9.90
C PHE A 140 4.98 8.48 -10.93
N LEU A 141 3.70 8.22 -10.69
CA LEU A 141 2.85 7.40 -11.59
C LEU A 141 2.68 8.07 -12.95
N SER A 142 2.52 9.40 -13.00
CA SER A 142 2.34 10.15 -14.24
C SER A 142 3.57 10.15 -15.15
N ALA A 143 4.75 9.89 -14.61
CA ALA A 143 6.00 9.74 -15.36
C ALA A 143 6.18 8.34 -15.98
N LEU A 144 5.34 7.37 -15.63
CA LEU A 144 5.43 6.01 -16.19
C LEU A 144 4.91 5.96 -17.63
N PRO A 145 5.54 5.16 -18.51
CA PRO A 145 5.09 5.01 -19.91
C PRO A 145 3.64 4.53 -20.03
N THR A 146 3.17 3.77 -19.05
CA THR A 146 1.81 3.20 -18.98
C THR A 146 0.74 4.20 -18.49
N TRP A 147 1.12 5.42 -18.14
CA TRP A 147 0.18 6.46 -17.69
C TRP A 147 -0.95 6.72 -18.67
N ARG A 148 -0.66 6.73 -19.97
CA ARG A 148 -1.69 6.95 -21.01
C ARG A 148 -2.82 5.93 -20.95
N THR A 149 -2.52 4.71 -20.54
CA THR A 149 -3.49 3.61 -20.45
C THR A 149 -4.20 3.57 -19.10
N PHE A 150 -3.47 3.74 -18.00
CA PHE A 150 -3.96 3.49 -16.65
C PHE A 150 -4.12 4.74 -15.78
N GLY A 151 -3.64 5.90 -16.25
CA GLY A 151 -3.53 7.11 -15.45
C GLY A 151 -4.82 7.56 -14.79
N LYS A 152 -5.96 7.52 -15.50
CA LYS A 152 -7.26 7.88 -14.91
C LYS A 152 -7.68 6.96 -13.76
N GLY A 153 -7.35 5.68 -13.84
CA GLY A 153 -7.61 4.73 -12.77
C GLY A 153 -6.71 4.97 -11.57
N TRP A 154 -5.42 5.23 -11.83
CA TRP A 154 -4.44 5.53 -10.79
C TRP A 154 -4.73 6.86 -10.08
N GLU A 155 -5.11 7.89 -10.81
CA GLU A 155 -5.53 9.17 -10.24
C GLU A 155 -6.70 9.00 -9.27
N ARG A 156 -7.77 8.32 -9.71
CA ARG A 156 -8.92 8.01 -8.84
C ARG A 156 -8.51 7.22 -7.59
N ARG A 157 -7.60 6.25 -7.72
CA ARG A 157 -7.10 5.48 -6.57
C ARG A 157 -6.33 6.37 -5.61
N VAL A 158 -5.42 7.22 -6.10
CA VAL A 158 -4.64 8.13 -5.25
C VAL A 158 -5.56 9.12 -4.52
N ASP A 159 -6.56 9.68 -5.20
CA ASP A 159 -7.54 10.58 -4.60
C ASP A 159 -8.36 9.88 -3.49
N GLU A 160 -8.81 8.66 -3.75
CA GLU A 160 -9.55 7.87 -2.75
C GLU A 160 -8.66 7.52 -1.55
N VAL A 161 -7.41 7.12 -1.77
CA VAL A 161 -6.45 6.84 -0.71
C VAL A 161 -6.20 8.08 0.13
N SER A 162 -5.97 9.25 -0.49
CA SER A 162 -5.78 10.51 0.21
C SER A 162 -6.97 10.87 1.09
N ARG A 163 -8.18 10.76 0.54
CA ARG A 163 -9.43 11.03 1.24
C ARG A 163 -9.62 10.10 2.44
N ARG A 164 -9.42 8.79 2.26
CA ARG A 164 -9.57 7.80 3.32
C ARG A 164 -8.52 7.96 4.41
N ALA A 165 -7.26 8.16 4.04
CA ALA A 165 -6.18 8.41 4.98
C ALA A 165 -6.45 9.61 5.90
N LYS A 166 -6.94 10.71 5.33
CA LYS A 166 -7.34 11.89 6.12
C LYS A 166 -8.54 11.62 7.04
N MET A 167 -9.50 10.79 6.61
CA MET A 167 -10.61 10.38 7.47
C MET A 167 -10.12 9.55 8.66
N MET A 168 -9.25 8.56 8.44
CA MET A 168 -8.64 7.74 9.50
C MET A 168 -7.92 8.61 10.53
N LEU A 169 -7.13 9.58 10.06
CA LEU A 169 -6.45 10.54 10.94
C LEU A 169 -7.43 11.32 11.83
N LYS A 170 -8.55 11.78 11.28
CA LYS A 170 -9.59 12.52 12.03
C LYS A 170 -10.31 11.64 13.04
N GLU A 171 -10.61 10.40 12.68
CA GLU A 171 -11.24 9.42 13.58
C GLU A 171 -10.31 9.08 14.75
N ALA A 172 -9.03 8.83 14.49
CA ALA A 172 -8.02 8.62 15.51
C ALA A 172 -7.89 9.77 16.50
N SER A 173 -7.99 11.00 16.00
CA SER A 173 -7.94 12.21 16.83
C SER A 173 -9.16 12.37 17.72
N ARG A 174 -10.33 11.91 17.29
CA ARG A 174 -11.59 11.94 18.09
C ARG A 174 -11.55 10.89 19.21
N ASN A 175 -11.01 9.70 18.92
CA ASN A 175 -10.95 8.59 19.88
C ASN A 175 -9.92 8.81 21.01
N LYS A 176 -9.06 9.82 20.91
CA LYS A 176 -8.06 10.21 21.92
C LYS A 176 -8.55 11.30 22.87
N ARG A 177 -9.75 11.84 22.65
CA ARG A 177 -10.40 12.84 23.54
C ARG A 177 -11.38 12.19 24.48
#